data_78af03935db3e5dba54050345276af4c
#
_entry.id   78af03935db3e5dba54050345276af4c
#
_cell.length_a   1.000
_cell.length_b   1.000
_cell.length_c   1.000
_cell.angle_alpha   90.00
_cell.angle_beta   90.00
_cell.angle_gamma   90.00
#
_symmetry.space_group_name_H-M   'P 1'
#
loop_
_entity.id
_entity.type
_entity.pdbx_description
1 polymer ?
#
loop_
_entity_poly.entity_id
_entity_poly.type
_entity_poly.pdbx_seq_one_letter_code
_entity_poly.pdbx_strand_id
1 'polypeptide(L)'
;MLKSLEFEVPMISAIFMLILLIAYFSKKRVKIPENSLFNVIILSSFIMAVLDTIVHIICATNEFSVIMDSYYEFINISNRIFSLLFFIIFSSFTTYLIIISIKKSYDGFNKNKYILGIVWVLYFISTFFFNIDLIEVGNIVNVSGNMMILSYSAITINLVVSIIVSLANIKKKDKRYLPAFLMLLLMVITR
;
A
#
# COMPACT_ATOMS: atom_id res chain seq x y z
N MET A 1 9.40 -18.10 21.83
CA MET A 1 10.04 -16.76 21.80
C MET A 1 10.02 -16.13 20.38
N LEU A 2 10.30 -16.85 19.30
CA LEU A 2 10.20 -16.30 17.93
C LEU A 2 8.75 -15.97 17.51
N LYS A 3 7.76 -16.80 17.86
CA LYS A 3 6.34 -16.56 17.53
C LYS A 3 5.75 -15.28 18.15
N SER A 4 6.26 -14.81 19.30
CA SER A 4 5.79 -13.56 19.91
C SER A 4 6.28 -12.32 19.18
N LEU A 5 7.44 -12.36 18.55
CA LEU A 5 7.99 -11.24 17.77
C LEU A 5 7.27 -11.03 16.44
N GLU A 6 6.66 -12.09 15.87
CA GLU A 6 6.04 -12.02 14.55
C GLU A 6 4.79 -11.11 14.50
N PHE A 7 4.02 -11.00 15.60
CA PHE A 7 2.87 -10.09 15.65
C PHE A 7 3.18 -8.75 16.32
N GLU A 8 4.25 -8.65 17.11
CA GLU A 8 4.63 -7.40 17.80
C GLU A 8 4.99 -6.31 16.80
N VAL A 9 5.71 -6.63 15.74
CA VAL A 9 6.11 -5.66 14.70
C VAL A 9 4.90 -5.08 13.95
N PRO A 10 3.95 -5.86 13.42
CA PRO A 10 2.72 -5.34 12.83
C PRO A 10 1.89 -4.49 13.80
N MET A 11 1.77 -4.91 15.07
CA MET A 11 1.02 -4.18 16.09
C MET A 11 1.65 -2.81 16.39
N ILE A 12 2.96 -2.75 16.57
CA ILE A 12 3.69 -1.49 16.75
C ILE A 12 3.52 -0.59 15.53
N SER A 13 3.58 -1.16 14.34
CA SER A 13 3.36 -0.45 13.08
C SER A 13 1.95 0.16 13.02
N ALA A 14 0.91 -0.59 13.40
CA ALA A 14 -0.47 -0.11 13.45
C ALA A 14 -0.64 1.05 14.45
N ILE A 15 -0.05 0.94 15.65
CA ILE A 15 -0.08 2.00 16.66
C ILE A 15 0.63 3.26 16.14
N PHE A 16 1.80 3.11 15.54
CA PHE A 16 2.54 4.22 14.95
C PHE A 16 1.76 4.91 13.83
N MET A 17 1.12 4.15 12.95
CA MET A 17 0.26 4.67 11.89
C MET A 17 -0.98 5.37 12.44
N LEU A 18 -1.55 4.89 13.55
CA LEU A 18 -2.66 5.58 14.24
C LEU A 18 -2.22 6.95 14.77
N ILE A 19 -1.05 7.03 15.42
CA ILE A 19 -0.49 8.28 15.91
C ILE A 19 -0.26 9.26 14.76
N LEU A 20 0.32 8.80 13.65
CA LEU A 20 0.54 9.61 12.45
C LEU A 20 -0.79 10.10 11.86
N LEU A 21 -1.81 9.25 11.81
CA LEU A 21 -3.14 9.59 11.31
C LEU A 21 -3.78 10.69 12.18
N ILE A 22 -3.76 10.56 13.50
CA ILE A 22 -4.26 11.56 14.44
C ILE A 22 -3.49 12.88 14.26
N ALA A 23 -2.15 12.84 14.26
CA ALA A 23 -1.31 14.00 14.09
C ALA A 23 -1.52 14.71 12.74
N TYR A 24 -1.77 13.92 11.69
CA TYR A 24 -2.03 14.44 10.36
C TYR A 24 -3.39 15.13 10.26
N PHE A 25 -4.47 14.54 10.77
CA PHE A 25 -5.83 15.07 10.67
C PHE A 25 -6.15 16.14 11.71
N SER A 26 -5.36 16.27 12.80
CA SER A 26 -5.53 17.34 13.80
C SER A 26 -5.18 18.74 13.25
N LYS A 27 -4.43 18.84 12.15
CA LYS A 27 -4.07 20.11 11.52
C LYS A 27 -5.03 20.48 10.39
N LYS A 28 -5.58 21.71 10.42
CA LYS A 28 -6.33 22.28 9.28
C LYS A 28 -5.41 22.36 8.06
N ARG A 29 -5.84 21.77 6.95
CA ARG A 29 -5.08 21.74 5.70
C ARG A 29 -5.84 22.42 4.57
N VAL A 30 -5.09 23.03 3.68
CA VAL A 30 -5.63 23.64 2.46
C VAL A 30 -6.13 22.52 1.55
N LYS A 31 -7.29 22.73 0.92
CA LYS A 31 -7.86 21.77 -0.06
C LYS A 31 -7.12 21.85 -1.39
N ILE A 32 -5.97 21.17 -1.46
CA ILE A 32 -5.18 20.99 -2.67
C ILE A 32 -5.08 19.50 -3.01
N PRO A 33 -4.89 19.14 -4.30
CA PRO A 33 -4.85 17.74 -4.74
C PRO A 33 -3.81 16.90 -4.00
N GLU A 34 -2.65 17.49 -3.70
CA GLU A 34 -1.58 16.83 -2.97
C GLU A 34 -2.03 16.36 -1.59
N ASN A 35 -2.77 17.20 -0.86
CA ASN A 35 -3.30 16.84 0.46
C ASN A 35 -4.36 15.74 0.36
N SER A 36 -5.16 15.72 -0.72
CA SER A 36 -6.13 14.66 -0.97
C SER A 36 -5.44 13.32 -1.18
N LEU A 37 -4.35 13.28 -1.97
CA LEU A 37 -3.57 12.06 -2.19
C LEU A 37 -2.90 11.58 -0.90
N PHE A 38 -2.33 12.49 -0.11
CA PHE A 38 -1.76 12.13 1.19
C PHE A 38 -2.80 11.59 2.17
N ASN A 39 -4.04 12.12 2.16
CA ASN A 39 -5.13 11.55 2.96
C ASN A 39 -5.37 10.08 2.58
N VAL A 40 -5.43 9.78 1.27
CA VAL A 40 -5.61 8.42 0.78
C VAL A 40 -4.45 7.52 1.21
N ILE A 41 -3.21 7.98 1.03
CA ILE A 41 -2.02 7.20 1.41
C ILE A 41 -2.03 6.86 2.89
N ILE A 42 -2.20 7.86 3.78
CA ILE A 42 -2.18 7.66 5.23
C ILE A 42 -3.31 6.74 5.68
N LEU A 43 -4.52 6.95 5.16
CA LEU A 43 -5.67 6.12 5.51
C LEU A 43 -5.49 4.68 5.04
N SER A 44 -5.06 4.49 3.79
CA SER A 44 -4.78 3.15 3.24
C SER A 44 -3.67 2.44 4.00
N SER A 45 -2.59 3.15 4.36
CA SER A 45 -1.48 2.58 5.14
C SER A 45 -1.93 2.18 6.55
N PHE A 46 -2.79 2.95 7.19
CA PHE A 46 -3.35 2.60 8.50
C PHE A 46 -4.23 1.35 8.42
N ILE A 47 -5.18 1.30 7.48
CA ILE A 47 -6.05 0.14 7.28
C ILE A 47 -5.22 -1.12 7.00
N MET A 48 -4.18 -0.98 6.16
CA MET A 48 -3.26 -2.05 5.85
C MET A 48 -2.54 -2.58 7.09
N ALA A 49 -2.00 -1.70 7.93
CA ALA A 49 -1.30 -2.09 9.16
C ALA A 49 -2.22 -2.78 10.17
N VAL A 50 -3.49 -2.37 10.27
CA VAL A 50 -4.50 -3.03 11.11
C VAL A 50 -4.82 -4.42 10.59
N LEU A 51 -5.08 -4.56 9.29
CA LEU A 51 -5.36 -5.87 8.66
C LEU A 51 -4.17 -6.82 8.81
N ASP A 52 -2.96 -6.33 8.59
CA ASP A 52 -1.73 -7.09 8.76
C ASP A 52 -1.60 -7.62 10.19
N THR A 53 -1.84 -6.77 11.19
CA THR A 53 -1.84 -7.16 12.60
C THR A 53 -2.85 -8.27 12.89
N ILE A 54 -4.08 -8.16 12.37
CA ILE A 54 -5.13 -9.17 12.58
C ILE A 54 -4.73 -10.52 11.96
N VAL A 55 -4.25 -10.50 10.72
CA VAL A 55 -3.80 -11.72 10.03
C VAL A 55 -2.64 -12.37 10.78
N HIS A 56 -1.65 -11.59 11.21
CA HIS A 56 -0.52 -12.11 11.98
C HIS A 56 -0.93 -12.71 13.32
N ILE A 57 -1.88 -12.10 14.03
CA ILE A 57 -2.42 -12.67 15.29
C ILE A 57 -3.08 -14.02 14.99
N ILE A 58 -3.92 -14.12 13.95
CA ILE A 58 -4.57 -15.38 13.59
C ILE A 58 -3.53 -16.46 13.26
N CYS A 59 -2.53 -16.12 12.45
CA CYS A 59 -1.49 -17.07 12.05
C CYS A 59 -0.57 -17.47 13.21
N ALA A 60 -0.30 -16.57 14.16
CA ALA A 60 0.57 -16.86 15.30
C ALA A 60 -0.12 -17.70 16.41
N THR A 61 -1.46 -17.58 16.53
CA THR A 61 -2.23 -18.23 17.62
C THR A 61 -2.84 -19.57 17.22
N ASN A 62 -2.93 -19.88 15.93
CA ASN A 62 -3.58 -21.09 15.44
C ASN A 62 -2.58 -22.00 14.70
N GLU A 63 -2.91 -23.30 14.68
CA GLU A 63 -2.22 -24.28 13.84
C GLU A 63 -2.66 -24.14 12.40
N PHE A 64 -1.80 -24.56 11.44
CA PHE A 64 -2.08 -24.44 10.02
C PHE A 64 -3.38 -25.12 9.58
N SER A 65 -3.68 -26.29 10.14
CA SER A 65 -4.95 -27.00 9.88
C SER A 65 -6.17 -26.16 10.27
N VAL A 66 -6.15 -25.53 11.44
CA VAL A 66 -7.23 -24.67 11.94
C VAL A 66 -7.35 -23.41 11.05
N ILE A 67 -6.21 -22.87 10.61
CA ILE A 67 -6.20 -21.73 9.68
C ILE A 67 -6.88 -22.09 8.37
N MET A 68 -6.56 -23.25 7.79
CA MET A 68 -7.16 -23.71 6.54
C MET A 68 -8.65 -24.00 6.66
N ASP A 69 -9.09 -24.56 7.79
CA ASP A 69 -10.49 -24.93 7.98
C ASP A 69 -11.39 -23.75 8.35
N SER A 70 -10.90 -22.85 9.22
CA SER A 70 -11.74 -21.81 9.83
C SER A 70 -11.46 -20.39 9.35
N TYR A 71 -10.21 -20.08 8.96
CA TYR A 71 -9.78 -18.72 8.67
C TYR A 71 -9.34 -18.49 7.21
N TYR A 72 -9.33 -19.54 6.39
CA TYR A 72 -8.86 -19.44 4.98
C TYR A 72 -9.54 -18.31 4.21
N GLU A 73 -10.87 -18.27 4.23
CA GLU A 73 -11.64 -17.24 3.50
C GLU A 73 -11.31 -15.82 3.99
N PHE A 74 -11.19 -15.63 5.30
CA PHE A 74 -10.83 -14.35 5.88
C PHE A 74 -9.43 -13.91 5.45
N ILE A 75 -8.45 -14.80 5.51
CA ILE A 75 -7.07 -14.51 5.12
C ILE A 75 -6.98 -14.25 3.61
N ASN A 76 -7.71 -15.02 2.80
CA ASN A 76 -7.80 -14.85 1.36
C ASN A 76 -8.33 -13.45 1.00
N ILE A 77 -9.47 -13.04 1.58
CA ILE A 77 -10.06 -11.72 1.35
C ILE A 77 -9.12 -10.62 1.87
N SER A 78 -8.53 -10.79 3.05
CA SER A 78 -7.58 -9.83 3.62
C SER A 78 -6.38 -9.59 2.72
N ASN A 79 -5.82 -10.64 2.11
CA ASN A 79 -4.71 -10.51 1.16
C ASN A 79 -5.11 -9.79 -0.14
N ARG A 80 -6.35 -9.96 -0.62
CA ARG A 80 -6.86 -9.20 -1.76
C ARG A 80 -7.01 -7.72 -1.44
N ILE A 81 -7.56 -7.40 -0.26
CA ILE A 81 -7.66 -6.02 0.23
C ILE A 81 -6.27 -5.42 0.42
N PHE A 82 -5.33 -6.17 0.97
CA PHE A 82 -3.95 -5.77 1.17
C PHE A 82 -3.27 -5.41 -0.17
N SER A 83 -3.42 -6.26 -1.18
CA SER A 83 -2.93 -6.00 -2.54
C SER A 83 -3.51 -4.71 -3.13
N LEU A 84 -4.83 -4.48 -2.96
CA LEU A 84 -5.48 -3.25 -3.39
C LEU A 84 -4.91 -2.03 -2.67
N LEU A 85 -4.78 -2.08 -1.35
CA LEU A 85 -4.26 -0.96 -0.55
C LEU A 85 -2.83 -0.61 -0.96
N PHE A 86 -1.99 -1.62 -1.21
CA PHE A 86 -0.66 -1.40 -1.79
C PHE A 86 -0.72 -0.68 -3.12
N PHE A 87 -1.56 -1.15 -4.03
CA PHE A 87 -1.71 -0.52 -5.33
C PHE A 87 -2.19 0.92 -5.21
N ILE A 88 -3.14 1.21 -4.32
CA ILE A 88 -3.63 2.57 -4.02
C ILE A 88 -2.48 3.45 -3.51
N ILE A 89 -1.67 2.97 -2.58
CA ILE A 89 -0.55 3.73 -2.01
C ILE A 89 0.47 4.09 -3.11
N PHE A 90 0.96 3.09 -3.87
CA PHE A 90 1.97 3.33 -4.91
C PHE A 90 1.44 4.19 -6.06
N SER A 91 0.22 3.96 -6.53
CA SER A 91 -0.39 4.77 -7.59
C SER A 91 -0.66 6.20 -7.13
N SER A 92 -1.01 6.41 -5.87
CA SER A 92 -1.17 7.75 -5.28
C SER A 92 0.16 8.50 -5.19
N PHE A 93 1.26 7.84 -4.80
CA PHE A 93 2.60 8.41 -4.82
C PHE A 93 3.05 8.76 -6.23
N THR A 94 2.84 7.86 -7.18
CA THR A 94 3.16 8.10 -8.61
C THR A 94 2.39 9.31 -9.13
N THR A 95 1.09 9.39 -8.84
CA THR A 95 0.24 10.53 -9.21
C THR A 95 0.72 11.83 -8.56
N TYR A 96 1.11 11.79 -7.29
CA TYR A 96 1.69 12.94 -6.60
C TYR A 96 2.95 13.46 -7.30
N LEU A 97 3.88 12.57 -7.67
CA LEU A 97 5.08 12.94 -8.40
C LEU A 97 4.76 13.55 -9.78
N ILE A 98 3.77 13.00 -10.48
CA ILE A 98 3.30 13.54 -11.76
C ILE A 98 2.73 14.95 -11.59
N ILE A 99 1.88 15.19 -10.58
CA ILE A 99 1.28 16.51 -10.31
C ILE A 99 2.35 17.56 -10.03
N ILE A 100 3.33 17.26 -9.19
CA ILE A 100 4.46 18.17 -8.92
C ILE A 100 5.25 18.44 -10.21
N SER A 101 5.39 17.44 -11.08
CA SER A 101 6.12 17.54 -12.35
C SER A 101 5.49 18.52 -13.33
N ILE A 102 4.16 18.51 -13.42
CA ILE A 102 3.41 19.24 -14.44
C ILE A 102 2.82 20.52 -13.83
N LYS A 103 3.61 21.48 -13.40
CA LYS A 103 3.22 22.75 -12.74
C LYS A 103 1.88 23.42 -13.14
N LYS A 104 1.17 22.96 -14.17
CA LYS A 104 -0.09 23.51 -14.70
C LYS A 104 -1.34 22.70 -14.33
N SER A 105 -1.29 21.70 -13.47
CA SER A 105 -2.19 20.55 -13.52
C SER A 105 -3.28 20.47 -12.45
N TYR A 106 -3.67 21.56 -11.79
CA TYR A 106 -4.80 21.50 -10.85
C TYR A 106 -6.10 21.07 -11.55
N ASP A 107 -6.41 21.66 -12.70
CA ASP A 107 -7.61 21.32 -13.49
C ASP A 107 -7.50 19.94 -14.14
N GLY A 108 -6.30 19.53 -14.54
CA GLY A 108 -6.05 18.21 -15.10
C GLY A 108 -6.28 17.08 -14.10
N PHE A 109 -5.86 17.26 -12.84
CA PHE A 109 -6.08 16.26 -11.79
C PHE A 109 -7.57 16.09 -11.47
N ASN A 110 -8.32 17.19 -11.35
CA ASN A 110 -9.75 17.12 -11.07
C ASN A 110 -10.55 16.37 -12.15
N LYS A 111 -10.13 16.45 -13.40
CA LYS A 111 -10.72 15.67 -14.50
C LYS A 111 -10.32 14.19 -14.42
N ASN A 112 -9.09 13.90 -13.99
CA ASN A 112 -8.51 12.55 -14.04
C ASN A 112 -8.66 11.73 -12.75
N LYS A 113 -9.13 12.33 -11.65
CA LYS A 113 -9.34 11.61 -10.37
C LYS A 113 -10.31 10.42 -10.50
N TYR A 114 -11.31 10.54 -11.37
CA TYR A 114 -12.26 9.45 -11.64
C TYR A 114 -11.59 8.31 -12.41
N ILE A 115 -10.68 8.62 -13.32
CA ILE A 115 -9.89 7.61 -14.05
C ILE A 115 -9.04 6.82 -13.06
N LEU A 116 -8.39 7.48 -12.10
CA LEU A 116 -7.61 6.82 -11.06
C LEU A 116 -8.50 5.89 -10.22
N GLY A 117 -9.69 6.34 -9.83
CA GLY A 117 -10.66 5.52 -9.10
C GLY A 117 -11.12 4.30 -9.91
N ILE A 118 -11.39 4.47 -11.21
CA ILE A 118 -11.75 3.36 -12.10
C ILE A 118 -10.59 2.35 -12.18
N VAL A 119 -9.35 2.81 -12.31
CA VAL A 119 -8.17 1.94 -12.33
C VAL A 119 -8.04 1.13 -11.03
N TRP A 120 -8.30 1.74 -9.87
CA TRP A 120 -8.29 1.02 -8.59
C TRP A 120 -9.38 -0.05 -8.52
N VAL A 121 -10.60 0.26 -8.98
CA VAL A 121 -11.70 -0.71 -9.02
C VAL A 121 -11.38 -1.86 -9.98
N LEU A 122 -10.88 -1.57 -11.18
CA LEU A 122 -10.49 -2.59 -12.15
C LEU A 122 -9.37 -3.47 -11.61
N TYR A 123 -8.39 -2.89 -10.95
CA TYR A 123 -7.32 -3.65 -10.31
C TYR A 123 -7.90 -4.58 -9.22
N PHE A 124 -8.78 -4.08 -8.35
CA PHE A 124 -9.41 -4.89 -7.32
C PHE A 124 -10.21 -6.06 -7.91
N ILE A 125 -11.04 -5.79 -8.93
CA ILE A 125 -11.78 -6.84 -9.62
C ILE A 125 -10.80 -7.88 -10.21
N SER A 126 -9.69 -7.45 -10.80
CA SER A 126 -8.70 -8.36 -11.38
C SER A 126 -8.09 -9.31 -10.34
N THR A 127 -7.98 -8.90 -9.07
CA THR A 127 -7.43 -9.78 -8.02
C THR A 127 -8.27 -11.04 -7.79
N PHE A 128 -9.57 -11.02 -8.13
CA PHE A 128 -10.43 -12.20 -7.99
C PHE A 128 -10.23 -13.27 -9.08
N PHE A 129 -9.59 -12.92 -10.18
CA PHE A 129 -9.25 -13.87 -11.25
C PHE A 129 -7.95 -14.63 -10.99
N PHE A 130 -7.20 -14.25 -9.96
CA PHE A 130 -5.92 -14.84 -9.62
C PHE A 130 -6.00 -15.63 -8.32
N ASN A 131 -5.34 -16.79 -8.29
CA ASN A 131 -5.31 -17.67 -7.12
C ASN A 131 -4.39 -17.11 -6.05
N ILE A 132 -4.82 -17.34 -4.80
CA ILE A 132 -4.03 -17.19 -3.59
C ILE A 132 -3.89 -18.58 -2.98
N ASP A 133 -2.66 -18.97 -2.72
CA ASP A 133 -2.34 -20.23 -2.07
C ASP A 133 -1.66 -19.91 -0.74
N LEU A 134 -2.18 -20.51 0.34
CA LEU A 134 -1.53 -20.46 1.66
C LEU A 134 -0.63 -21.69 1.77
N ILE A 135 0.64 -21.46 2.04
CA ILE A 135 1.65 -22.50 2.20
C ILE A 135 2.31 -22.39 3.57
N GLU A 136 2.53 -23.53 4.21
CA GLU A 136 3.31 -23.59 5.44
C GLU A 136 4.79 -23.78 5.10
N VAL A 137 5.62 -22.86 5.56
CA VAL A 137 7.09 -22.95 5.42
C VAL A 137 7.70 -22.93 6.80
N GLY A 138 8.11 -24.11 7.30
CA GLY A 138 8.47 -24.27 8.70
C GLY A 138 7.25 -24.11 9.61
N ASN A 139 7.23 -23.10 10.46
CA ASN A 139 6.09 -22.78 11.33
C ASN A 139 5.40 -21.45 10.94
N ILE A 140 5.65 -20.97 9.73
CA ILE A 140 5.16 -19.67 9.25
C ILE A 140 4.19 -19.92 8.09
N VAL A 141 3.04 -19.26 8.12
CA VAL A 141 2.07 -19.28 7.02
C VAL A 141 2.46 -18.20 6.02
N ASN A 142 2.82 -18.64 4.82
CA ASN A 142 3.15 -17.74 3.72
C ASN A 142 2.05 -17.71 2.67
N VAL A 143 1.89 -16.56 2.04
CA VAL A 143 0.99 -16.35 0.91
C VAL A 143 1.76 -16.49 -0.39
N SER A 144 1.23 -17.27 -1.30
CA SER A 144 1.81 -17.55 -2.61
C SER A 144 0.71 -17.47 -3.68
N GLY A 145 1.07 -17.70 -4.93
CA GLY A 145 0.12 -17.76 -6.05
C GLY A 145 0.23 -16.59 -7.02
N ASN A 146 -0.54 -16.68 -8.10
CA ASN A 146 -0.49 -15.73 -9.22
C ASN A 146 -0.91 -14.31 -8.82
N MET A 147 -1.70 -14.16 -7.75
CA MET A 147 -2.06 -12.84 -7.24
C MET A 147 -0.86 -12.05 -6.73
N MET A 148 0.13 -12.72 -6.14
CA MET A 148 1.37 -12.07 -5.69
C MET A 148 2.16 -11.51 -6.88
N ILE A 149 2.19 -12.24 -8.01
CA ILE A 149 2.83 -11.78 -9.25
C ILE A 149 2.13 -10.53 -9.78
N LEU A 150 0.79 -10.49 -9.78
CA LEU A 150 0.02 -9.31 -10.15
C LEU A 150 0.37 -8.12 -9.27
N SER A 151 0.42 -8.31 -7.94
CA SER A 151 0.73 -7.27 -6.98
C SER A 151 2.14 -6.70 -7.18
N TYR A 152 3.15 -7.55 -7.29
CA TYR A 152 4.53 -7.14 -7.51
C TYR A 152 4.74 -6.46 -8.86
N SER A 153 4.08 -6.94 -9.92
CA SER A 153 4.17 -6.30 -11.25
C SER A 153 3.55 -4.91 -11.24
N ALA A 154 2.39 -4.74 -10.59
CA ALA A 154 1.74 -3.44 -10.45
C ALA A 154 2.58 -2.45 -9.65
N ILE A 155 3.21 -2.88 -8.54
CA ILE A 155 4.13 -2.07 -7.74
C ILE A 155 5.34 -1.68 -8.58
N THR A 156 5.93 -2.63 -9.29
CA THR A 156 7.11 -2.40 -10.14
C THR A 156 6.83 -1.38 -11.23
N ILE A 157 5.69 -1.46 -11.91
CA ILE A 157 5.29 -0.49 -12.92
C ILE A 157 5.19 0.92 -12.32
N ASN A 158 4.51 1.07 -11.17
CA ASN A 158 4.39 2.36 -10.48
C ASN A 158 5.76 2.90 -10.06
N LEU A 159 6.65 2.05 -9.59
CA LEU A 159 8.02 2.40 -9.21
C LEU A 159 8.82 2.91 -10.42
N VAL A 160 8.79 2.18 -11.54
CA VAL A 160 9.50 2.56 -12.77
C VAL A 160 8.99 3.91 -13.28
N VAL A 161 7.67 4.13 -13.32
CA VAL A 161 7.08 5.42 -13.70
C VAL A 161 7.54 6.53 -12.76
N SER A 162 7.55 6.29 -11.45
CA SER A 162 8.00 7.25 -10.45
C SER A 162 9.47 7.62 -10.61
N ILE A 163 10.33 6.65 -10.91
CA ILE A 163 11.75 6.87 -11.20
C ILE A 163 11.90 7.74 -12.46
N ILE A 164 11.23 7.39 -13.56
CA ILE A 164 11.30 8.13 -14.82
C ILE A 164 10.86 9.58 -14.61
N VAL A 165 9.71 9.80 -13.92
CA VAL A 165 9.21 11.14 -13.62
C VAL A 165 10.18 11.93 -12.74
N SER A 166 10.77 11.28 -11.74
CA SER A 166 11.76 11.92 -10.85
C SER A 166 13.03 12.32 -11.60
N LEU A 167 13.58 11.42 -12.42
CA LEU A 167 14.78 11.68 -13.21
C LEU A 167 14.55 12.79 -14.24
N ALA A 168 13.42 12.80 -14.93
CA ALA A 168 13.06 13.84 -15.89
C ALA A 168 12.95 15.24 -15.24
N ASN A 169 12.72 15.31 -13.94
CA ASN A 169 12.51 16.56 -13.21
C ASN A 169 13.64 16.92 -12.23
N ILE A 170 14.71 16.15 -12.18
CA ILE A 170 15.87 16.37 -11.28
C ILE A 170 16.51 17.74 -11.49
N LYS A 171 16.45 18.27 -12.71
CA LYS A 171 16.98 19.60 -13.06
C LYS A 171 16.05 20.76 -12.65
N LYS A 172 14.79 20.47 -12.32
CA LYS A 172 13.85 21.46 -11.81
C LYS A 172 14.13 21.59 -10.30
N LYS A 173 14.58 22.75 -9.84
CA LYS A 173 14.97 23.05 -8.43
C LYS A 173 13.84 22.85 -7.40
N ASP A 174 12.89 21.97 -7.61
CA ASP A 174 11.79 21.70 -6.67
C ASP A 174 12.23 20.65 -5.64
N LYS A 175 12.54 21.12 -4.43
CA LYS A 175 13.03 20.29 -3.32
C LYS A 175 12.05 19.20 -2.85
N ARG A 176 10.77 19.22 -3.30
CA ARG A 176 9.74 18.25 -2.90
C ARG A 176 9.91 16.87 -3.54
N TYR A 177 10.66 16.77 -4.65
CA TYR A 177 10.91 15.48 -5.32
C TYR A 177 11.74 14.53 -4.48
N LEU A 178 12.80 15.05 -3.86
CA LEU A 178 13.76 14.21 -3.16
C LEU A 178 13.13 13.45 -1.98
N PRO A 179 12.37 14.08 -1.08
CA PRO A 179 11.69 13.35 0.01
C PRO A 179 10.69 12.32 -0.49
N ALA A 180 9.91 12.65 -1.53
CA ALA A 180 8.92 11.73 -2.08
C ALA A 180 9.58 10.51 -2.73
N PHE A 181 10.67 10.72 -3.47
CA PHE A 181 11.45 9.64 -4.08
C PHE A 181 12.14 8.75 -3.02
N LEU A 182 12.72 9.36 -1.98
CA LEU A 182 13.33 8.62 -0.87
C LEU A 182 12.30 7.78 -0.10
N MET A 183 11.10 8.31 0.15
CA MET A 183 10.01 7.56 0.77
C MET A 183 9.62 6.34 -0.06
N LEU A 184 9.50 6.49 -1.38
CA LEU A 184 9.22 5.38 -2.30
C LEU A 184 10.31 4.31 -2.26
N LEU A 185 11.59 4.72 -2.29
CA LEU A 185 12.74 3.84 -2.18
C LEU A 185 12.76 3.08 -0.85
N LEU A 186 12.52 3.76 0.26
CA LEU A 186 12.44 3.14 1.58
C LEU A 186 11.33 2.10 1.65
N MET A 187 10.13 2.38 1.10
CA MET A 187 9.03 1.41 1.06
C MET A 187 9.36 0.12 0.30
N VAL A 188 10.29 0.18 -0.65
CA VAL A 188 10.73 -0.99 -1.42
C VAL A 188 11.82 -1.78 -0.69
N ILE A 189 12.72 -1.09 0.01
CA ILE A 189 13.87 -1.72 0.69
C ILE A 189 13.44 -2.40 2.00
N THR A 190 12.41 -1.88 2.67
CA THR A 190 11.92 -2.38 3.98
C THR A 190 10.98 -3.58 3.86
N ARG A 191 10.88 -4.18 2.69
CA ARG A 191 10.09 -5.38 2.40
C ARG A 191 10.96 -6.55 1.96
#